data_3e8cc21f57c2b420ef0b31c1cae2eaf7
#
_entry.id   3e8cc21f57c2b420ef0b31c1cae2eaf7
#
_cell.length_a   1.000
_cell.length_b   1.000
_cell.length_c   1.000
_cell.angle_alpha   90.00
_cell.angle_beta   90.00
_cell.angle_gamma   90.00
#
_symmetry.space_group_name_H-M   'P 1'
#
loop_
_entity.id
_entity.type
_entity.pdbx_description
1 polymer ?
#
loop_
_entity_poly.entity_id
_entity_poly.type
_entity_poly.pdbx_seq_one_letter_code
_entity_poly.pdbx_strand_id
1 'polypeptide(L)'
;MESFEEYTDDIDCEVMIVGGGMVGMSLAIALAGAGIEVAVIERFEPGFDQEPDFDGRTSAIAHGSVKIFEGIGAWPYMAAETGPMWDIRVADGNLSDGVSPLFLHYDHQDVGDDPFGYIVENRVIRAALARRAAKLRNLELIAPSEIVELTRNASGVTAVMADGGTVTARLAVAAEGKFSPTRDAAGIKVRRFDYKQSGIVCSLGHERRHEGVAVELFLPSGPFAMLPMSGNRTNIVWTEKTALVQGFLDLDDEAFLAEVSKRFGDWLGPLTLIGPRFAYPLMLQLSERYTDDRLALVGDAAHVVHPIAGQGLNLGLRDVAALAEVIVDARRLGLDIGGGAVLEQYADWRQFDTLTLAGVTDFLNRLFSNDLPMLRMVRDLGLAAVNHTPPLKKFFMQHAMGTVGDLPRLIAGEPL
;
A
#
# COMPACT_ATOMS: atom_id res chain seq x y z
N MET A 1 -23.52 43.48 -21.59
CA MET A 1 -23.52 42.09 -21.07
C MET A 1 -22.21 41.52 -21.59
N GLU A 2 -21.12 41.84 -20.87
CA GLU A 2 -19.80 41.32 -21.18
C GLU A 2 -19.81 39.84 -20.80
N SER A 3 -19.56 38.97 -21.79
CA SER A 3 -19.28 37.58 -21.57
C SER A 3 -17.99 37.47 -20.77
N PHE A 4 -18.06 37.03 -19.53
CA PHE A 4 -16.89 36.49 -18.85
C PHE A 4 -16.44 35.29 -19.67
N GLU A 5 -15.36 35.42 -20.44
CA GLU A 5 -14.59 34.29 -20.91
C GLU A 5 -14.06 33.60 -19.64
N GLU A 6 -14.64 32.48 -19.29
CA GLU A 6 -14.03 31.53 -18.35
C GLU A 6 -12.68 31.13 -18.95
N TYR A 7 -11.60 31.66 -18.39
CA TYR A 7 -10.26 31.15 -18.65
C TYR A 7 -10.19 29.74 -18.08
N THR A 8 -10.44 28.76 -18.92
CA THR A 8 -10.11 27.36 -18.62
C THR A 8 -8.64 27.19 -18.91
N ASP A 9 -7.83 26.95 -17.90
CA ASP A 9 -6.41 26.70 -18.07
C ASP A 9 -6.20 25.35 -18.78
N ASP A 10 -5.73 25.39 -20.03
CA ASP A 10 -5.27 24.23 -20.75
C ASP A 10 -3.84 23.88 -20.27
N ILE A 11 -3.66 22.68 -19.75
CA ILE A 11 -2.39 22.19 -19.21
C ILE A 11 -1.79 21.16 -20.19
N ASP A 12 -0.53 21.36 -20.56
CA ASP A 12 0.25 20.41 -21.35
C ASP A 12 1.39 19.82 -20.51
N CYS A 13 1.48 18.50 -20.45
CA CYS A 13 2.50 17.80 -19.67
C CYS A 13 3.01 16.53 -20.38
N GLU A 14 4.05 15.89 -19.85
CA GLU A 14 4.54 14.62 -20.40
C GLU A 14 3.74 13.44 -19.85
N VAL A 15 3.38 13.49 -18.57
CA VAL A 15 2.63 12.41 -17.88
C VAL A 15 1.48 12.99 -17.06
N MET A 16 0.27 12.52 -17.33
CA MET A 16 -0.93 12.77 -16.55
C MET A 16 -1.17 11.61 -15.60
N ILE A 17 -1.34 11.88 -14.32
CA ILE A 17 -1.66 10.88 -13.30
C ILE A 17 -3.06 11.15 -12.78
N VAL A 18 -3.95 10.17 -12.91
CA VAL A 18 -5.32 10.26 -12.43
C VAL A 18 -5.39 9.58 -11.05
N GLY A 19 -5.56 10.40 -10.01
CA GLY A 19 -5.58 10.00 -8.60
C GLY A 19 -4.34 10.46 -7.83
N GLY A 20 -4.54 11.39 -6.90
CA GLY A 20 -3.52 11.99 -6.01
C GLY A 20 -3.34 11.24 -4.68
N GLY A 21 -3.68 9.95 -4.62
CA GLY A 21 -3.42 9.10 -3.47
C GLY A 21 -1.92 8.82 -3.24
N MET A 22 -1.58 8.04 -2.21
CA MET A 22 -0.18 7.78 -1.83
C MET A 22 0.66 7.23 -3.00
N VAL A 23 0.10 6.33 -3.81
CA VAL A 23 0.79 5.73 -4.96
C VAL A 23 0.94 6.75 -6.10
N GLY A 24 -0.14 7.46 -6.48
CA GLY A 24 -0.10 8.45 -7.55
C GLY A 24 0.85 9.61 -7.24
N MET A 25 0.79 10.16 -6.02
CA MET A 25 1.71 11.22 -5.59
C MET A 25 3.16 10.75 -5.52
N SER A 26 3.42 9.50 -5.09
CA SER A 26 4.78 8.94 -5.10
C SER A 26 5.34 8.85 -6.53
N LEU A 27 4.52 8.41 -7.49
CA LEU A 27 4.91 8.37 -8.90
C LEU A 27 5.15 9.77 -9.46
N ALA A 28 4.25 10.70 -9.17
CA ALA A 28 4.37 12.09 -9.60
C ALA A 28 5.69 12.73 -9.12
N ILE A 29 6.01 12.53 -7.84
CA ILE A 29 7.26 13.04 -7.25
C ILE A 29 8.49 12.37 -7.87
N ALA A 30 8.44 11.05 -8.12
CA ALA A 30 9.54 10.31 -8.74
C ALA A 30 9.84 10.84 -10.15
N LEU A 31 8.80 10.99 -10.98
CA LEU A 31 8.91 11.48 -12.36
C LEU A 31 9.34 12.95 -12.39
N ALA A 32 8.70 13.81 -11.61
CA ALA A 32 9.06 15.22 -11.55
C ALA A 32 10.47 15.44 -10.99
N GLY A 33 10.90 14.62 -10.01
CA GLY A 33 12.28 14.61 -9.51
C GLY A 33 13.31 14.24 -10.57
N ALA A 34 12.93 13.46 -11.58
CA ALA A 34 13.75 13.13 -12.75
C ALA A 34 13.60 14.12 -13.92
N GLY A 35 12.88 15.23 -13.72
CA GLY A 35 12.75 16.33 -14.70
C GLY A 35 11.63 16.13 -15.74
N ILE A 36 10.64 15.27 -15.49
CA ILE A 36 9.47 15.06 -16.34
C ILE A 36 8.37 16.02 -15.89
N GLU A 37 7.67 16.67 -16.84
CA GLU A 37 6.50 17.50 -16.58
C GLU A 37 5.30 16.61 -16.24
N VAL A 38 4.71 16.77 -15.04
CA VAL A 38 3.65 15.92 -14.51
C VAL A 38 2.46 16.73 -14.05
N ALA A 39 1.26 16.33 -14.47
CA ALA A 39 0.00 16.79 -13.90
C ALA A 39 -0.68 15.66 -13.12
N VAL A 40 -1.13 15.93 -11.90
CA VAL A 40 -1.92 15.01 -11.08
C VAL A 40 -3.34 15.56 -10.97
N ILE A 41 -4.33 14.78 -11.39
CA ILE A 41 -5.74 15.14 -11.27
C ILE A 41 -6.33 14.35 -10.11
N GLU A 42 -6.84 15.06 -9.09
CA GLU A 42 -7.41 14.46 -7.89
C GLU A 42 -8.82 14.99 -7.66
N ARG A 43 -9.75 14.06 -7.47
CA ARG A 43 -11.19 14.36 -7.33
C ARG A 43 -11.55 15.05 -6.01
N PHE A 44 -10.80 14.76 -4.97
CA PHE A 44 -11.04 15.30 -3.64
C PHE A 44 -10.07 16.44 -3.32
N GLU A 45 -10.56 17.37 -2.52
CA GLU A 45 -9.70 18.42 -1.99
C GLU A 45 -8.55 17.77 -1.19
N PRO A 46 -7.30 18.03 -1.54
CA PRO A 46 -6.19 17.49 -0.79
C PRO A 46 -6.17 18.14 0.58
N GLY A 47 -6.48 17.40 1.63
CA GLY A 47 -6.46 17.86 3.01
C GLY A 47 -5.03 18.14 3.54
N PHE A 48 -4.18 18.79 2.74
CA PHE A 48 -2.77 19.00 3.05
C PHE A 48 -2.52 20.15 4.03
N ASP A 49 -3.43 21.12 4.10
CA ASP A 49 -3.33 22.31 4.96
C ASP A 49 -4.02 22.16 6.32
N GLN A 50 -4.84 21.12 6.48
CA GLN A 50 -5.43 20.76 7.77
C GLN A 50 -4.74 19.50 8.26
N GLU A 51 -4.60 19.33 9.57
CA GLU A 51 -4.22 18.01 10.09
C GLU A 51 -5.22 17.01 9.52
N PRO A 52 -4.78 16.07 8.63
CA PRO A 52 -5.72 15.15 8.01
C PRO A 52 -6.46 14.42 9.11
N ASP A 53 -7.78 14.33 9.00
CA ASP A 53 -8.60 13.61 9.97
C ASP A 53 -7.98 12.25 10.27
N PHE A 54 -7.91 11.93 11.54
CA PHE A 54 -7.41 10.64 12.00
C PHE A 54 -8.34 9.54 11.49
N ASP A 55 -7.90 8.82 10.45
CA ASP A 55 -8.67 7.72 9.84
C ASP A 55 -8.31 6.33 10.41
N GLY A 56 -7.46 6.29 11.43
CA GLY A 56 -7.03 5.07 12.11
C GLY A 56 -6.16 4.14 11.27
N ARG A 57 -5.98 4.44 9.99
CA ARG A 57 -5.23 3.57 9.08
C ARG A 57 -3.74 3.83 9.17
N THR A 58 -3.00 2.73 9.22
CA THR A 58 -1.55 2.74 9.09
C THR A 58 -1.13 1.88 7.90
N SER A 59 0.06 2.12 7.40
CA SER A 59 0.71 1.26 6.43
C SER A 59 2.02 0.72 7.00
N ALA A 60 2.25 -0.56 6.80
CA ALA A 60 3.55 -1.17 7.02
C ALA A 60 4.41 -0.89 5.78
N ILE A 61 5.40 -0.04 5.92
CA ILE A 61 6.33 0.32 4.84
C ILE A 61 7.53 -0.61 4.94
N ALA A 62 7.66 -1.56 4.03
CA ALA A 62 8.79 -2.49 3.96
C ALA A 62 10.10 -1.75 3.69
N HIS A 63 11.23 -2.33 4.09
CA HIS A 63 12.56 -1.70 3.93
C HIS A 63 12.81 -1.21 2.49
N GLY A 64 12.52 -2.03 1.47
CA GLY A 64 12.66 -1.62 0.07
C GLY A 64 11.77 -0.44 -0.33
N SER A 65 10.58 -0.30 0.28
CA SER A 65 9.68 0.84 0.06
C SER A 65 10.17 2.11 0.77
N VAL A 66 10.88 1.98 1.90
CA VAL A 66 11.57 3.11 2.54
C VAL A 66 12.60 3.71 1.59
N LYS A 67 13.37 2.87 0.89
CA LYS A 67 14.35 3.32 -0.13
C LYS A 67 13.71 4.15 -1.24
N ILE A 68 12.48 3.79 -1.66
CA ILE A 68 11.72 4.61 -2.62
C ILE A 68 11.43 5.99 -2.04
N PHE A 69 10.89 6.07 -0.81
CA PHE A 69 10.60 7.35 -0.17
C PHE A 69 11.86 8.20 0.10
N GLU A 70 12.99 7.55 0.40
CA GLU A 70 14.30 8.21 0.47
C GLU A 70 14.70 8.78 -0.89
N GLY A 71 14.65 7.95 -1.94
CA GLY A 71 15.05 8.31 -3.30
C GLY A 71 14.24 9.46 -3.89
N ILE A 72 12.93 9.51 -3.62
CA ILE A 72 12.07 10.64 -4.05
C ILE A 72 12.11 11.84 -3.10
N GLY A 73 12.83 11.74 -1.97
CA GLY A 73 13.01 12.80 -0.98
C GLY A 73 11.79 13.09 -0.10
N ALA A 74 10.89 12.11 0.08
CA ALA A 74 9.72 12.22 0.95
C ALA A 74 9.98 11.73 2.38
N TRP A 75 10.91 10.77 2.56
CA TRP A 75 11.21 10.12 3.84
C TRP A 75 11.53 11.10 4.98
N PRO A 76 12.36 12.16 4.80
CA PRO A 76 12.68 13.09 5.89
C PRO A 76 11.46 13.79 6.52
N TYR A 77 10.33 13.86 5.80
CA TYR A 77 9.11 14.51 6.31
C TYR A 77 8.22 13.58 7.14
N MET A 78 8.52 12.27 7.19
CA MET A 78 7.73 11.30 7.94
C MET A 78 8.54 10.48 8.95
N ALA A 79 9.85 10.41 8.82
CA ALA A 79 10.72 9.52 9.59
C ALA A 79 10.56 9.64 11.11
N ALA A 80 10.34 10.84 11.63
CA ALA A 80 10.19 11.08 13.07
C ALA A 80 8.87 10.52 13.67
N GLU A 81 7.87 10.23 12.83
CA GLU A 81 6.54 9.76 13.23
C GLU A 81 6.33 8.27 12.92
N THR A 82 7.40 7.53 12.68
CA THR A 82 7.34 6.12 12.31
C THR A 82 7.62 5.19 13.49
N GLY A 83 7.03 3.99 13.46
CA GLY A 83 7.35 2.89 14.39
C GLY A 83 8.18 1.82 13.70
N PRO A 84 9.48 1.63 14.04
CA PRO A 84 10.30 0.62 13.41
C PRO A 84 9.88 -0.79 13.82
N MET A 85 9.89 -1.73 12.86
CA MET A 85 9.69 -3.16 13.08
C MET A 85 11.04 -3.87 13.16
N TRP A 86 11.52 -4.08 14.38
CA TRP A 86 12.79 -4.78 14.64
C TRP A 86 12.63 -6.30 14.65
N ASP A 87 11.49 -6.74 15.19
CA ASP A 87 11.12 -8.15 15.31
C ASP A 87 9.75 -8.38 14.68
N ILE A 88 9.58 -9.54 14.04
CA ILE A 88 8.27 -10.02 13.60
C ILE A 88 8.04 -11.41 14.19
N ARG A 89 6.93 -11.58 14.90
CA ARG A 89 6.50 -12.84 15.49
C ARG A 89 5.22 -13.32 14.83
N VAL A 90 5.27 -14.53 14.28
CA VAL A 90 4.13 -15.15 13.59
C VAL A 90 3.76 -16.42 14.31
N ALA A 91 2.52 -16.54 14.73
CA ALA A 91 2.03 -17.72 15.45
C ALA A 91 0.65 -18.14 14.94
N ASP A 92 0.33 -19.44 15.06
CA ASP A 92 -1.04 -19.95 14.94
C ASP A 92 -1.69 -20.01 16.32
N GLY A 93 -3.00 -19.87 16.40
CA GLY A 93 -3.73 -19.92 17.65
C GLY A 93 -5.23 -20.01 17.49
N ASN A 94 -5.90 -20.23 18.59
CA ASN A 94 -7.33 -20.00 18.70
C ASN A 94 -7.68 -19.46 20.10
N LEU A 95 -8.91 -18.95 20.24
CA LEU A 95 -9.32 -18.30 21.50
C LEU A 95 -9.58 -19.29 22.65
N SER A 96 -9.75 -20.61 22.37
CA SER A 96 -9.99 -21.64 23.37
C SER A 96 -8.69 -22.25 23.91
N ASP A 97 -7.71 -22.52 23.04
CA ASP A 97 -6.48 -23.24 23.39
C ASP A 97 -5.28 -22.31 23.54
N GLY A 98 -5.48 -21.01 23.17
CA GLY A 98 -4.43 -19.99 23.19
C GLY A 98 -3.51 -20.03 21.97
N VAL A 99 -2.36 -19.39 22.10
CA VAL A 99 -1.34 -19.26 21.05
C VAL A 99 -0.45 -20.49 21.03
N SER A 100 -0.17 -21.02 19.84
CA SER A 100 0.76 -22.14 19.66
C SER A 100 2.16 -21.80 20.19
N PRO A 101 2.83 -22.69 20.93
CA PRO A 101 4.22 -22.52 21.33
C PRO A 101 5.21 -22.63 20.15
N LEU A 102 4.75 -23.16 19.02
CA LEU A 102 5.52 -23.27 17.78
C LEU A 102 5.29 -22.03 16.93
N PHE A 103 6.08 -21.00 17.16
CA PHE A 103 5.99 -19.73 16.44
C PHE A 103 7.23 -19.47 15.59
N LEU A 104 7.07 -18.64 14.58
CA LEU A 104 8.14 -18.15 13.74
C LEU A 104 8.59 -16.78 14.26
N HIS A 105 9.87 -16.62 14.50
CA HIS A 105 10.47 -15.36 14.93
C HIS A 105 11.49 -14.88 13.91
N TYR A 106 11.25 -13.71 13.38
CA TYR A 106 12.18 -12.99 12.54
C TYR A 106 12.83 -11.88 13.35
N ASP A 107 14.15 -11.97 13.52
CA ASP A 107 14.99 -10.94 14.10
C ASP A 107 15.72 -10.23 12.96
N HIS A 108 15.64 -8.89 12.86
CA HIS A 108 16.29 -8.13 11.81
C HIS A 108 17.81 -8.41 11.75
N GLN A 109 18.45 -8.68 12.87
CA GLN A 109 19.90 -8.98 12.95
C GLN A 109 20.30 -10.23 12.15
N ASP A 110 19.35 -11.12 11.84
CA ASP A 110 19.61 -12.29 10.95
C ASP A 110 19.87 -11.87 9.49
N VAL A 111 19.48 -10.64 9.08
CA VAL A 111 19.58 -10.16 7.69
C VAL A 111 20.30 -8.83 7.54
N GLY A 112 20.51 -8.05 8.60
CA GLY A 112 21.21 -6.75 8.56
C GLY A 112 20.97 -5.92 9.82
N ASP A 113 21.40 -4.65 9.76
CA ASP A 113 21.25 -3.71 10.87
C ASP A 113 19.96 -2.87 10.77
N ASP A 114 19.28 -2.90 9.63
CA ASP A 114 18.07 -2.13 9.37
C ASP A 114 16.81 -2.87 9.84
N PRO A 115 15.75 -2.17 10.27
CA PRO A 115 14.47 -2.81 10.59
C PRO A 115 13.83 -3.42 9.33
N PHE A 116 12.91 -4.37 9.51
CA PHE A 116 12.12 -4.93 8.40
C PHE A 116 11.32 -3.87 7.63
N GLY A 117 11.04 -2.77 8.27
CA GLY A 117 10.29 -1.64 7.78
C GLY A 117 9.73 -0.81 8.93
N TYR A 118 8.75 0.00 8.62
CA TYR A 118 8.17 0.94 9.59
C TYR A 118 6.65 0.96 9.49
N ILE A 119 5.99 1.13 10.62
CA ILE A 119 4.55 1.43 10.67
C ILE A 119 4.38 2.94 10.65
N VAL A 120 3.61 3.44 9.69
CA VAL A 120 3.38 4.87 9.50
C VAL A 120 1.88 5.12 9.32
N GLU A 121 1.35 6.12 10.00
CA GLU A 121 -0.04 6.55 9.80
C GLU A 121 -0.22 7.09 8.37
N ASN A 122 -1.28 6.70 7.68
CA ASN A 122 -1.49 7.11 6.29
C ASN A 122 -1.56 8.64 6.12
N ARG A 123 -2.09 9.35 7.13
CA ARG A 123 -2.10 10.82 7.16
C ARG A 123 -0.69 11.40 7.12
N VAL A 124 0.27 10.80 7.84
CA VAL A 124 1.67 11.23 7.87
C VAL A 124 2.33 11.03 6.50
N ILE A 125 2.07 9.88 5.84
CA ILE A 125 2.58 9.62 4.49
C ILE A 125 2.02 10.66 3.51
N ARG A 126 0.70 10.93 3.53
CA ARG A 126 0.08 11.93 2.64
C ARG A 126 0.67 13.32 2.85
N ALA A 127 0.80 13.75 4.10
CA ALA A 127 1.40 15.05 4.42
C ALA A 127 2.86 15.15 3.96
N ALA A 128 3.65 14.09 4.12
CA ALA A 128 5.04 14.04 3.67
C ALA A 128 5.16 14.16 2.14
N LEU A 129 4.32 13.42 1.41
CA LEU A 129 4.26 13.48 -0.06
C LEU A 129 3.85 14.87 -0.54
N ALA A 130 2.84 15.50 0.08
CA ALA A 130 2.42 16.85 -0.25
C ALA A 130 3.53 17.88 -0.03
N ARG A 131 4.21 17.84 1.13
CA ARG A 131 5.34 18.72 1.43
C ARG A 131 6.50 18.55 0.44
N ARG A 132 6.72 17.34 -0.06
CA ARG A 132 7.74 17.09 -1.08
C ARG A 132 7.29 17.58 -2.46
N ALA A 133 6.06 17.29 -2.87
CA ALA A 133 5.49 17.72 -4.14
C ALA A 133 5.52 19.25 -4.30
N ALA A 134 5.17 20.01 -3.26
CA ALA A 134 5.19 21.45 -3.26
C ALA A 134 6.57 22.09 -3.56
N LYS A 135 7.65 21.30 -3.53
CA LYS A 135 9.01 21.76 -3.88
C LYS A 135 9.40 21.49 -5.33
N LEU A 136 8.55 20.83 -6.10
CA LEU A 136 8.78 20.46 -7.50
C LEU A 136 7.97 21.40 -8.39
N ARG A 137 8.67 22.16 -9.24
CA ARG A 137 8.04 23.17 -10.09
C ARG A 137 7.38 22.60 -11.35
N ASN A 138 7.77 21.40 -11.72
CA ASN A 138 7.28 20.63 -12.86
C ASN A 138 6.28 19.53 -12.44
N LEU A 139 5.66 19.71 -11.26
CA LEU A 139 4.55 18.91 -10.80
C LEU A 139 3.38 19.84 -10.50
N GLU A 140 2.30 19.67 -11.23
CA GLU A 140 1.05 20.40 -11.05
C GLU A 140 0.00 19.49 -10.42
N LEU A 141 -0.65 19.96 -9.34
CA LEU A 141 -1.75 19.25 -8.69
C LEU A 141 -3.06 19.99 -8.97
N ILE A 142 -3.93 19.35 -9.73
CA ILE A 142 -5.24 19.85 -10.12
C ILE A 142 -6.28 19.19 -9.21
N ALA A 143 -6.67 19.87 -8.15
CA ALA A 143 -7.58 19.35 -7.14
C ALA A 143 -8.32 20.48 -6.39
N PRO A 144 -9.62 20.32 -6.08
CA PRO A 144 -10.44 19.19 -6.50
C PRO A 144 -10.83 19.28 -7.98
N SER A 145 -10.68 18.18 -8.73
CA SER A 145 -11.09 18.13 -10.12
C SER A 145 -11.46 16.72 -10.56
N GLU A 146 -12.48 16.60 -11.41
CA GLU A 146 -12.98 15.32 -11.92
C GLU A 146 -12.90 15.28 -13.44
N ILE A 147 -12.37 14.18 -13.99
CA ILE A 147 -12.32 13.94 -15.41
C ILE A 147 -13.71 13.47 -15.88
N VAL A 148 -14.27 14.17 -16.86
CA VAL A 148 -15.56 13.80 -17.48
C VAL A 148 -15.36 13.04 -18.79
N GLU A 149 -14.24 13.26 -19.47
CA GLU A 149 -13.89 12.53 -20.70
C GLU A 149 -12.37 12.34 -20.77
N LEU A 150 -11.94 11.13 -21.12
CA LEU A 150 -10.54 10.78 -21.38
C LEU A 150 -10.41 10.15 -22.74
N THR A 151 -9.81 10.86 -23.68
CA THR A 151 -9.54 10.36 -25.03
C THR A 151 -8.07 10.00 -25.20
N ARG A 152 -7.80 8.91 -25.92
CA ARG A 152 -6.45 8.40 -26.18
C ARG A 152 -6.30 8.13 -27.69
N ASN A 153 -5.18 8.52 -28.24
CA ASN A 153 -4.87 8.28 -29.65
C ASN A 153 -3.35 8.06 -29.84
N ALA A 154 -2.91 7.85 -31.08
CA ALA A 154 -1.51 7.58 -31.37
C ALA A 154 -0.55 8.70 -30.94
N SER A 155 -1.00 9.96 -30.82
CA SER A 155 -0.16 11.11 -30.49
C SER A 155 -0.13 11.45 -28.99
N GLY A 156 -1.18 11.08 -28.23
CA GLY A 156 -1.27 11.45 -26.82
C GLY A 156 -2.60 11.09 -26.17
N VAL A 157 -2.81 11.69 -25.03
CA VAL A 157 -4.00 11.58 -24.17
C VAL A 157 -4.54 12.96 -23.90
N THR A 158 -5.84 13.13 -23.93
CA THR A 158 -6.52 14.38 -23.55
C THR A 158 -7.60 14.06 -22.54
N ALA A 159 -7.57 14.71 -21.39
CA ALA A 159 -8.61 14.71 -20.37
C ALA A 159 -9.38 16.02 -20.42
N VAL A 160 -10.71 15.95 -20.42
CA VAL A 160 -11.61 17.09 -20.22
C VAL A 160 -12.12 17.01 -18.79
N MET A 161 -11.98 18.10 -18.04
CA MET A 161 -12.40 18.18 -16.66
C MET A 161 -13.81 18.76 -16.53
N ALA A 162 -14.45 18.55 -15.38
CA ALA A 162 -15.83 18.96 -15.14
C ALA A 162 -16.05 20.50 -15.22
N ASP A 163 -15.01 21.29 -15.00
CA ASP A 163 -15.01 22.76 -15.16
C ASP A 163 -14.77 23.23 -16.61
N GLY A 164 -14.52 22.31 -17.52
CA GLY A 164 -14.26 22.57 -18.95
C GLY A 164 -12.79 22.74 -19.31
N GLY A 165 -11.87 22.78 -18.34
CA GLY A 165 -10.43 22.77 -18.58
C GLY A 165 -9.95 21.47 -19.22
N THR A 166 -8.81 21.51 -19.90
CA THR A 166 -8.22 20.33 -20.55
C THR A 166 -6.79 20.07 -20.07
N VAL A 167 -6.45 18.79 -19.94
CA VAL A 167 -5.08 18.34 -19.71
C VAL A 167 -4.66 17.44 -20.86
N THR A 168 -3.55 17.78 -21.52
CA THR A 168 -2.95 16.96 -22.57
C THR A 168 -1.64 16.34 -22.08
N ALA A 169 -1.40 15.06 -22.47
CA ALA A 169 -0.20 14.35 -22.07
C ALA A 169 0.22 13.31 -23.14
N ARG A 170 1.46 12.82 -23.02
CA ARG A 170 1.92 11.69 -23.84
C ARG A 170 1.49 10.34 -23.26
N LEU A 171 1.26 10.28 -21.93
CA LEU A 171 0.88 9.08 -21.19
C LEU A 171 -0.08 9.44 -20.07
N ALA A 172 -1.15 8.66 -19.88
CA ALA A 172 -1.98 8.67 -18.69
C ALA A 172 -1.61 7.51 -17.75
N VAL A 173 -1.64 7.75 -16.45
CA VAL A 173 -1.47 6.72 -15.43
C VAL A 173 -2.68 6.71 -14.50
N ALA A 174 -3.38 5.57 -14.43
CA ALA A 174 -4.51 5.39 -13.53
C ALA A 174 -4.01 4.96 -12.15
N ALA A 175 -4.21 5.82 -11.15
CA ALA A 175 -3.87 5.64 -9.74
C ALA A 175 -5.07 5.88 -8.80
N GLU A 176 -6.31 5.73 -9.31
CA GLU A 176 -7.59 6.07 -8.66
C GLU A 176 -8.08 5.02 -7.66
N GLY A 177 -7.26 4.00 -7.39
CA GLY A 177 -7.60 2.92 -6.46
C GLY A 177 -8.48 1.82 -7.08
N LYS A 178 -9.01 0.96 -6.22
CA LYS A 178 -9.67 -0.31 -6.61
C LYS A 178 -10.87 -0.17 -7.55
N PHE A 179 -11.50 0.96 -7.58
CA PHE A 179 -12.68 1.25 -8.43
C PHE A 179 -12.36 2.23 -9.56
N SER A 180 -11.16 2.19 -10.10
CA SER A 180 -10.66 3.10 -11.14
C SER A 180 -11.61 3.22 -12.33
N PRO A 181 -12.24 4.40 -12.54
CA PRO A 181 -13.05 4.67 -13.74
C PRO A 181 -12.21 4.64 -15.02
N THR A 182 -10.98 5.13 -14.96
CA THR A 182 -10.06 5.15 -16.11
C THR A 182 -9.75 3.73 -16.61
N ARG A 183 -9.46 2.80 -15.67
CA ARG A 183 -9.28 1.37 -16.01
C ARG A 183 -10.53 0.80 -16.67
N ASP A 184 -11.70 1.05 -16.07
CA ASP A 184 -12.97 0.49 -16.53
C ASP A 184 -13.38 1.07 -17.91
N ALA A 185 -13.13 2.37 -18.14
CA ALA A 185 -13.33 3.02 -19.46
C ALA A 185 -12.38 2.48 -20.54
N ALA A 186 -11.18 2.05 -20.17
CA ALA A 186 -10.25 1.36 -21.07
C ALA A 186 -10.66 -0.11 -21.38
N GLY A 187 -11.76 -0.59 -20.83
CA GLY A 187 -12.23 -1.97 -21.02
C GLY A 187 -11.32 -3.02 -20.39
N ILE A 188 -10.47 -2.64 -19.44
CA ILE A 188 -9.58 -3.56 -18.71
C ILE A 188 -10.39 -4.27 -17.63
N LYS A 189 -10.62 -5.57 -17.83
CA LYS A 189 -11.37 -6.38 -16.89
C LYS A 189 -10.57 -6.68 -15.65
N VAL A 190 -11.28 -6.91 -14.53
CA VAL A 190 -10.71 -7.34 -13.26
C VAL A 190 -11.30 -8.66 -12.82
N ARG A 191 -10.47 -9.51 -12.22
CA ARG A 191 -10.89 -10.71 -11.49
C ARG A 191 -10.97 -10.36 -10.02
N ARG A 192 -12.15 -10.51 -9.42
CA ARG A 192 -12.40 -10.21 -8.00
C ARG A 192 -12.75 -11.47 -7.23
N PHE A 193 -12.17 -11.60 -6.07
CA PHE A 193 -12.53 -12.61 -5.08
C PHE A 193 -12.79 -11.93 -3.74
N ASP A 194 -14.01 -12.07 -3.23
CA ASP A 194 -14.42 -11.55 -1.93
C ASP A 194 -14.21 -12.63 -0.87
N TYR A 195 -13.34 -12.37 0.10
CA TYR A 195 -13.04 -13.31 1.19
C TYR A 195 -14.17 -13.47 2.20
N LYS A 196 -15.22 -12.62 2.15
CA LYS A 196 -16.26 -12.52 3.16
C LYS A 196 -15.70 -12.21 4.55
N GLN A 197 -14.57 -11.55 4.57
CA GLN A 197 -13.86 -11.07 5.74
C GLN A 197 -13.74 -9.55 5.65
N SER A 198 -13.65 -8.91 6.83
CA SER A 198 -13.32 -7.49 6.95
C SER A 198 -12.25 -7.31 8.03
N GLY A 199 -11.37 -6.37 7.82
CA GLY A 199 -10.36 -5.96 8.80
C GLY A 199 -10.93 -4.85 9.69
N ILE A 200 -11.01 -5.11 11.00
CA ILE A 200 -11.26 -4.07 12.01
C ILE A 200 -9.91 -3.44 12.32
N VAL A 201 -9.84 -2.11 12.24
CA VAL A 201 -8.60 -1.34 12.43
C VAL A 201 -8.83 -0.29 13.50
N CYS A 202 -7.94 -0.22 14.47
CA CYS A 202 -7.88 0.88 15.43
C CYS A 202 -6.48 1.01 16.04
N SER A 203 -6.21 2.17 16.65
CA SER A 203 -4.99 2.41 17.40
C SER A 203 -5.22 2.26 18.90
N LEU A 204 -4.24 1.67 19.58
CA LEU A 204 -4.27 1.43 21.03
C LEU A 204 -3.05 2.08 21.69
N GLY A 205 -3.28 2.69 22.85
CA GLY A 205 -2.25 3.07 23.81
C GLY A 205 -1.99 1.93 24.79
N HIS A 206 -0.76 1.84 25.31
CA HIS A 206 -0.38 0.80 26.28
C HIS A 206 0.74 1.29 27.23
N GLU A 207 0.89 0.62 28.39
CA GLU A 207 1.85 1.05 29.40
C GLU A 207 3.28 0.60 29.11
N ARG A 208 3.46 -0.66 28.71
CA ARG A 208 4.79 -1.25 28.48
C ARG A 208 5.25 -1.00 27.07
N ARG A 209 6.56 -0.87 26.87
CA ARG A 209 7.13 -0.67 25.54
C ARG A 209 6.96 -1.92 24.69
N HIS A 210 6.59 -1.75 23.42
CA HIS A 210 6.48 -2.83 22.44
C HIS A 210 7.85 -3.24 21.84
N GLU A 211 8.92 -2.48 22.10
CA GLU A 211 10.29 -2.74 21.63
C GLU A 211 10.41 -2.97 20.11
N GLY A 212 9.49 -2.39 19.32
CA GLY A 212 9.47 -2.58 17.87
C GLY A 212 9.03 -3.98 17.41
N VAL A 213 8.36 -4.76 18.26
CA VAL A 213 7.87 -6.09 17.93
C VAL A 213 6.53 -5.99 17.21
N ALA A 214 6.47 -6.44 15.95
CA ALA A 214 5.25 -6.72 15.23
C ALA A 214 4.80 -8.17 15.48
N VAL A 215 3.51 -8.37 15.70
CA VAL A 215 2.94 -9.70 15.93
C VAL A 215 1.85 -9.98 14.91
N GLU A 216 1.90 -11.16 14.29
CA GLU A 216 0.85 -11.69 13.43
C GLU A 216 0.34 -13.00 14.05
N LEU A 217 -0.88 -12.99 14.54
CA LEU A 217 -1.53 -14.16 15.09
C LEU A 217 -2.58 -14.67 14.11
N PHE A 218 -2.39 -15.85 13.56
CA PHE A 218 -3.38 -16.48 12.72
C PHE A 218 -4.46 -17.15 13.55
N LEU A 219 -5.69 -16.67 13.41
CA LEU A 219 -6.89 -17.17 14.07
C LEU A 219 -7.83 -17.80 13.03
N PRO A 220 -8.78 -18.65 13.43
CA PRO A 220 -9.74 -19.29 12.52
C PRO A 220 -10.59 -18.32 11.69
N SER A 221 -10.85 -17.11 12.20
CA SER A 221 -11.56 -16.05 11.48
C SER A 221 -10.68 -15.29 10.49
N GLY A 222 -9.37 -15.38 10.62
CA GLY A 222 -8.34 -14.68 9.85
C GLY A 222 -7.23 -14.11 10.74
N PRO A 223 -6.22 -13.46 10.15
CA PRO A 223 -5.09 -12.90 10.88
C PRO A 223 -5.50 -11.75 11.82
N PHE A 224 -4.80 -11.68 12.94
CA PHE A 224 -4.84 -10.58 13.90
C PHE A 224 -3.42 -10.01 14.04
N ALA A 225 -3.21 -8.84 13.49
CA ALA A 225 -1.91 -8.17 13.52
C ALA A 225 -1.86 -7.09 14.60
N MET A 226 -0.69 -6.95 15.20
CA MET A 226 -0.31 -5.88 16.10
C MET A 226 0.94 -5.22 15.60
N LEU A 227 0.86 -3.95 15.31
CA LEU A 227 1.85 -3.21 14.57
C LEU A 227 2.42 -2.07 15.44
N PRO A 228 3.74 -2.05 15.73
CA PRO A 228 4.35 -1.07 16.61
C PRO A 228 4.33 0.32 15.96
N MET A 229 3.70 1.30 16.60
CA MET A 229 3.70 2.70 16.19
C MET A 229 4.73 3.51 16.99
N SER A 230 4.91 4.77 16.64
CA SER A 230 5.74 5.68 17.45
C SER A 230 5.19 5.82 18.87
N GLY A 231 6.09 5.84 19.85
CA GLY A 231 5.75 5.90 21.29
C GLY A 231 5.16 4.58 21.81
N ASN A 232 4.35 4.67 22.87
CA ASN A 232 3.65 3.52 23.45
C ASN A 232 2.29 3.35 22.78
N ARG A 233 2.29 3.19 21.46
CA ARG A 233 1.10 2.98 20.66
C ARG A 233 1.27 1.77 19.77
N THR A 234 0.18 1.07 19.51
CA THR A 234 0.11 -0.02 18.53
C THR A 234 -1.15 0.14 17.66
N ASN A 235 -1.05 -0.19 16.39
CA ASN A 235 -2.21 -0.34 15.53
C ASN A 235 -2.58 -1.82 15.44
N ILE A 236 -3.86 -2.14 15.50
CA ILE A 236 -4.33 -3.50 15.26
C ILE A 236 -5.05 -3.60 13.92
N VAL A 237 -4.83 -4.72 13.25
CA VAL A 237 -5.62 -5.14 12.10
C VAL A 237 -6.21 -6.50 12.44
N TRP A 238 -7.48 -6.51 12.80
CA TRP A 238 -8.19 -7.70 13.22
C TRP A 238 -9.12 -8.17 12.10
N THR A 239 -8.74 -9.26 11.45
CA THR A 239 -9.57 -9.88 10.42
C THR A 239 -10.68 -10.73 11.05
N GLU A 240 -11.93 -10.45 10.64
CA GLU A 240 -13.10 -11.18 11.11
C GLU A 240 -14.08 -11.41 9.95
N LYS A 241 -15.00 -12.39 10.10
CA LYS A 241 -16.10 -12.60 9.16
C LYS A 241 -16.95 -11.36 9.08
N THR A 242 -17.18 -10.84 7.86
CA THR A 242 -17.91 -9.58 7.64
C THR A 242 -19.25 -9.53 8.38
N ALA A 243 -19.95 -10.66 8.49
CA ALA A 243 -21.23 -10.74 9.19
C ALA A 243 -21.17 -10.48 10.71
N LEU A 244 -19.99 -10.62 11.33
CA LEU A 244 -19.77 -10.42 12.77
C LEU A 244 -19.21 -9.04 13.10
N VAL A 245 -18.64 -8.35 12.13
CA VAL A 245 -17.86 -7.11 12.34
C VAL A 245 -18.70 -6.03 13.02
N GLN A 246 -19.94 -5.82 12.57
CA GLN A 246 -20.80 -4.78 13.16
C GLN A 246 -21.02 -5.02 14.65
N GLY A 247 -21.19 -6.29 15.08
CA GLY A 247 -21.34 -6.62 16.49
C GLY A 247 -20.13 -6.25 17.35
N PHE A 248 -18.91 -6.30 16.78
CA PHE A 248 -17.70 -5.84 17.48
C PHE A 248 -17.57 -4.31 17.47
N LEU A 249 -17.99 -3.65 16.40
CA LEU A 249 -17.96 -2.18 16.34
C LEU A 249 -18.97 -1.53 17.28
N ASP A 250 -20.10 -2.18 17.56
CA ASP A 250 -21.17 -1.71 18.43
C ASP A 250 -20.86 -1.91 19.92
N LEU A 251 -19.82 -2.67 20.27
CA LEU A 251 -19.39 -2.81 21.67
C LEU A 251 -18.95 -1.45 22.25
N ASP A 252 -19.20 -1.23 23.53
CA ASP A 252 -18.52 -0.15 24.23
C ASP A 252 -17.00 -0.37 24.30
N ASP A 253 -16.25 0.64 24.70
CA ASP A 253 -14.79 0.58 24.67
C ASP A 253 -14.22 -0.49 25.62
N GLU A 254 -14.85 -0.70 26.80
CA GLU A 254 -14.39 -1.70 27.76
C GLU A 254 -14.61 -3.12 27.21
N ALA A 255 -15.79 -3.41 26.68
CA ALA A 255 -16.09 -4.70 26.08
C ALA A 255 -15.26 -4.98 24.81
N PHE A 256 -15.02 -3.95 23.98
CA PHE A 256 -14.15 -4.07 22.82
C PHE A 256 -12.69 -4.37 23.22
N LEU A 257 -12.13 -3.64 24.18
CA LEU A 257 -10.77 -3.88 24.68
C LEU A 257 -10.64 -5.26 25.35
N ALA A 258 -11.69 -5.76 26.00
CA ALA A 258 -11.71 -7.13 26.50
C ALA A 258 -11.62 -8.16 25.37
N GLU A 259 -12.32 -7.95 24.24
CA GLU A 259 -12.22 -8.81 23.06
C GLU A 259 -10.82 -8.73 22.39
N VAL A 260 -10.23 -7.54 22.34
CA VAL A 260 -8.85 -7.36 21.89
C VAL A 260 -7.88 -8.12 22.78
N SER A 261 -8.01 -7.98 24.12
CA SER A 261 -7.13 -8.62 25.09
C SER A 261 -7.16 -10.15 25.04
N LYS A 262 -8.31 -10.76 24.68
CA LYS A 262 -8.40 -12.22 24.46
C LYS A 262 -7.48 -12.71 23.32
N ARG A 263 -7.19 -11.84 22.33
CA ARG A 263 -6.35 -12.12 21.16
C ARG A 263 -4.91 -11.68 21.38
N PHE A 264 -4.77 -10.55 22.03
CA PHE A 264 -3.52 -9.85 22.22
C PHE A 264 -2.71 -10.35 23.40
N GLY A 265 -3.40 -10.83 24.48
CA GLY A 265 -2.78 -11.07 25.77
C GLY A 265 -2.51 -9.78 26.55
N ASP A 266 -1.68 -9.89 27.59
CA ASP A 266 -1.41 -8.82 28.56
C ASP A 266 0.03 -8.29 28.54
N TRP A 267 0.82 -8.69 27.53
CA TRP A 267 2.27 -8.39 27.51
C TRP A 267 2.61 -6.90 27.40
N LEU A 268 1.72 -6.07 26.85
CA LEU A 268 1.86 -4.61 26.82
C LEU A 268 1.18 -3.90 28.02
N GLY A 269 0.57 -4.66 28.93
CA GLY A 269 -0.18 -4.12 30.07
C GLY A 269 -1.56 -3.60 29.67
N PRO A 270 -2.19 -2.78 30.51
CA PRO A 270 -3.48 -2.17 30.22
C PRO A 270 -3.50 -1.43 28.89
N LEU A 271 -4.58 -1.65 28.13
CA LEU A 271 -4.80 -1.04 26.82
C LEU A 271 -5.82 0.10 26.92
N THR A 272 -5.63 1.13 26.12
CA THR A 272 -6.58 2.23 25.91
C THR A 272 -6.87 2.42 24.44
N LEU A 273 -8.11 2.73 24.08
CA LEU A 273 -8.46 3.03 22.69
C LEU A 273 -8.02 4.45 22.33
N ILE A 274 -7.41 4.62 21.16
CA ILE A 274 -7.01 5.91 20.60
C ILE A 274 -7.81 6.15 19.32
N GLY A 275 -8.77 7.09 19.37
CA GLY A 275 -9.63 7.42 18.24
C GLY A 275 -10.68 6.34 17.93
N PRO A 276 -11.35 6.46 16.78
CA PRO A 276 -12.43 5.57 16.39
C PRO A 276 -11.94 4.20 15.89
N ARG A 277 -12.88 3.28 15.78
CA ARG A 277 -12.72 1.96 15.17
C ARG A 277 -13.26 1.99 13.75
N PHE A 278 -12.52 1.40 12.83
CA PHE A 278 -12.89 1.32 11.41
C PHE A 278 -12.97 -0.13 10.96
N ALA A 279 -13.75 -0.40 9.91
CA ALA A 279 -13.76 -1.71 9.27
C ALA A 279 -13.73 -1.57 7.75
N TYR A 280 -12.94 -2.43 7.09
CA TYR A 280 -12.74 -2.42 5.66
C TYR A 280 -12.93 -3.84 5.10
N PRO A 281 -13.78 -4.03 4.06
CA PRO A 281 -13.95 -5.33 3.43
C PRO A 281 -12.67 -5.76 2.71
N LEU A 282 -12.32 -7.05 2.86
CA LEU A 282 -11.12 -7.65 2.30
C LEU A 282 -11.45 -8.40 1.02
N MET A 283 -10.67 -8.16 -0.02
CA MET A 283 -10.83 -8.79 -1.33
C MET A 283 -9.48 -8.97 -2.02
N LEU A 284 -9.44 -9.88 -2.97
CA LEU A 284 -8.41 -9.97 -4.00
C LEU A 284 -8.99 -9.38 -5.28
N GLN A 285 -8.27 -8.49 -5.93
CA GLN A 285 -8.60 -7.98 -7.26
C GLN A 285 -7.33 -7.94 -8.11
N LEU A 286 -7.40 -8.46 -9.31
CA LEU A 286 -6.30 -8.44 -10.27
C LEU A 286 -6.84 -7.98 -11.62
N SER A 287 -6.22 -6.98 -12.22
CA SER A 287 -6.49 -6.55 -13.58
C SER A 287 -5.91 -7.54 -14.59
N GLU A 288 -6.60 -7.78 -15.69
CA GLU A 288 -6.16 -8.73 -16.72
C GLU A 288 -4.90 -8.25 -17.47
N ARG A 289 -4.71 -6.93 -17.54
CA ARG A 289 -3.51 -6.28 -18.06
C ARG A 289 -3.23 -4.98 -17.30
N TYR A 290 -1.96 -4.56 -17.28
CA TYR A 290 -1.51 -3.37 -16.54
C TYR A 290 -1.33 -2.16 -17.44
N THR A 291 -1.41 -2.36 -18.74
CA THR A 291 -1.23 -1.31 -19.74
C THR A 291 -2.25 -1.42 -20.85
N ASP A 292 -2.47 -0.32 -21.53
CA ASP A 292 -3.22 -0.19 -22.77
C ASP A 292 -2.60 0.96 -23.59
N ASP A 293 -3.16 1.28 -24.78
CA ASP A 293 -2.67 2.39 -25.59
C ASP A 293 -2.57 3.66 -24.74
N ARG A 294 -1.33 4.16 -24.51
CA ARG A 294 -1.00 5.36 -23.71
C ARG A 294 -1.59 5.38 -22.30
N LEU A 295 -1.76 4.22 -21.70
CA LEU A 295 -2.29 4.06 -20.37
C LEU A 295 -1.50 3.01 -19.58
N ALA A 296 -1.11 3.35 -18.35
CA ALA A 296 -0.60 2.41 -17.36
C ALA A 296 -1.47 2.42 -16.10
N LEU A 297 -1.58 1.28 -15.41
CA LEU A 297 -2.26 1.16 -14.14
C LEU A 297 -1.23 0.96 -13.03
N VAL A 298 -1.40 1.60 -11.88
CA VAL A 298 -0.54 1.44 -10.70
C VAL A 298 -1.37 1.27 -9.41
N GLY A 299 -0.81 0.56 -8.44
CA GLY A 299 -1.44 0.35 -7.14
C GLY A 299 -2.79 -0.37 -7.23
N ASP A 300 -3.76 0.06 -6.41
CA ASP A 300 -5.06 -0.60 -6.32
C ASP A 300 -5.87 -0.54 -7.64
N ALA A 301 -5.52 0.34 -8.58
CA ALA A 301 -6.12 0.33 -9.92
C ALA A 301 -5.70 -0.92 -10.72
N ALA A 302 -4.48 -1.41 -10.51
CA ALA A 302 -3.96 -2.62 -11.13
C ALA A 302 -4.27 -3.88 -10.30
N HIS A 303 -4.10 -3.81 -8.98
CA HIS A 303 -4.20 -4.98 -8.08
C HIS A 303 -4.56 -4.59 -6.66
N VAL A 304 -5.41 -5.39 -6.01
CA VAL A 304 -5.70 -5.34 -4.58
C VAL A 304 -5.41 -6.71 -4.00
N VAL A 305 -4.57 -6.79 -2.99
CA VAL A 305 -4.20 -8.04 -2.33
C VAL A 305 -4.72 -8.09 -0.89
N HIS A 306 -4.81 -9.28 -0.31
CA HIS A 306 -5.14 -9.42 1.10
C HIS A 306 -4.09 -8.70 1.96
N PRO A 307 -4.47 -7.96 3.02
CA PRO A 307 -3.54 -7.13 3.80
C PRO A 307 -2.59 -7.92 4.72
N ILE A 308 -2.47 -9.25 4.56
CA ILE A 308 -1.47 -10.05 5.26
C ILE A 308 -0.10 -9.41 5.08
N ALA A 309 0.59 -9.17 6.18
CA ALA A 309 1.89 -8.51 6.25
C ALA A 309 1.93 -7.09 5.63
N GLY A 310 0.79 -6.39 5.49
CA GLY A 310 0.71 -4.99 5.06
C GLY A 310 1.22 -4.71 3.64
N GLN A 311 1.08 -5.66 2.69
CA GLN A 311 1.74 -5.58 1.39
C GLN A 311 1.06 -4.67 0.35
N GLY A 312 -0.18 -4.18 0.58
CA GLY A 312 -0.92 -3.42 -0.44
C GLY A 312 -0.17 -2.17 -0.95
N LEU A 313 0.21 -1.27 -0.05
CA LEU A 313 0.96 -0.06 -0.43
C LEU A 313 2.36 -0.39 -0.98
N ASN A 314 3.06 -1.36 -0.38
CA ASN A 314 4.39 -1.77 -0.84
C ASN A 314 4.37 -2.27 -2.30
N LEU A 315 3.33 -3.00 -2.67
CA LEU A 315 3.15 -3.47 -4.04
C LEU A 315 2.92 -2.31 -5.02
N GLY A 316 2.09 -1.33 -4.63
CA GLY A 316 1.89 -0.09 -5.41
C GLY A 316 3.15 0.78 -5.51
N LEU A 317 3.99 0.83 -4.47
CA LEU A 317 5.28 1.53 -4.51
C LEU A 317 6.29 0.82 -5.42
N ARG A 318 6.23 -0.51 -5.52
CA ARG A 318 7.02 -1.25 -6.53
C ARG A 318 6.57 -0.91 -7.96
N ASP A 319 5.25 -0.71 -8.19
CA ASP A 319 4.77 -0.23 -9.48
C ASP A 319 5.33 1.16 -9.79
N VAL A 320 5.33 2.06 -8.79
CA VAL A 320 5.93 3.40 -8.91
C VAL A 320 7.38 3.32 -9.33
N ALA A 321 8.18 2.50 -8.63
CA ALA A 321 9.61 2.39 -8.92
C ALA A 321 9.87 1.84 -10.32
N ALA A 322 9.16 0.77 -10.73
CA ALA A 322 9.32 0.16 -12.05
C ALA A 322 8.85 1.09 -13.18
N LEU A 323 7.65 1.69 -13.04
CA LEU A 323 7.10 2.56 -14.09
C LEU A 323 7.94 3.83 -14.23
N ALA A 324 8.37 4.43 -13.12
CA ALA A 324 9.22 5.62 -13.15
C ALA A 324 10.56 5.34 -13.85
N GLU A 325 11.20 4.22 -13.56
CA GLU A 325 12.45 3.81 -14.21
C GLU A 325 12.29 3.64 -15.72
N VAL A 326 11.27 2.89 -16.15
CA VAL A 326 10.99 2.65 -17.56
C VAL A 326 10.70 3.96 -18.32
N ILE A 327 9.91 4.87 -17.73
CA ILE A 327 9.58 6.16 -18.34
C ILE A 327 10.82 7.06 -18.44
N VAL A 328 11.61 7.16 -17.36
CA VAL A 328 12.81 8.01 -17.32
C VAL A 328 13.86 7.53 -18.31
N ASP A 329 14.08 6.23 -18.41
CA ASP A 329 15.04 5.66 -19.37
C ASP A 329 14.57 5.84 -20.83
N ALA A 330 13.29 5.62 -21.10
CA ALA A 330 12.73 5.89 -22.42
C ALA A 330 12.89 7.37 -22.83
N ARG A 331 12.60 8.29 -21.92
CA ARG A 331 12.76 9.73 -22.16
C ARG A 331 14.21 10.12 -22.44
N ARG A 332 15.17 9.59 -21.66
CA ARG A 332 16.61 9.84 -21.88
C ARG A 332 17.13 9.34 -23.22
N LEU A 333 16.54 8.25 -23.70
CA LEU A 333 16.84 7.69 -25.03
C LEU A 333 16.08 8.39 -26.17
N GLY A 334 15.20 9.36 -25.88
CA GLY A 334 14.37 10.04 -26.87
C GLY A 334 13.23 9.17 -27.43
N LEU A 335 12.88 8.09 -26.72
CA LEU A 335 11.78 7.22 -27.09
C LEU A 335 10.42 7.82 -26.70
N ASP A 336 9.35 7.26 -27.27
CA ASP A 336 8.00 7.65 -26.89
C ASP A 336 7.60 6.98 -25.56
N ILE A 337 7.52 7.76 -24.48
CA ILE A 337 7.21 7.29 -23.13
C ILE A 337 5.82 6.64 -22.99
N GLY A 338 4.87 6.98 -23.87
CA GLY A 338 3.54 6.37 -23.94
C GLY A 338 3.46 5.23 -24.98
N GLY A 339 4.58 4.89 -25.64
CA GLY A 339 4.64 3.87 -26.66
C GLY A 339 4.48 2.45 -26.09
N GLY A 340 3.81 1.56 -26.87
CA GLY A 340 3.49 0.20 -26.43
C GLY A 340 4.70 -0.59 -25.93
N ALA A 341 5.84 -0.51 -26.63
CA ALA A 341 7.06 -1.24 -26.26
C ALA A 341 7.63 -0.79 -24.89
N VAL A 342 7.49 0.49 -24.55
CA VAL A 342 7.92 1.04 -23.25
C VAL A 342 6.99 0.56 -22.14
N LEU A 343 5.68 0.59 -22.39
CA LEU A 343 4.68 0.15 -21.42
C LEU A 343 4.69 -1.38 -21.23
N GLU A 344 5.04 -2.14 -22.23
CA GLU A 344 5.20 -3.61 -22.16
C GLU A 344 6.33 -3.99 -21.20
N GLN A 345 7.47 -3.28 -21.19
CA GLN A 345 8.54 -3.50 -20.20
C GLN A 345 8.05 -3.36 -18.76
N TYR A 346 7.24 -2.32 -18.49
CA TYR A 346 6.62 -2.16 -17.19
C TYR A 346 5.67 -3.30 -16.84
N ALA A 347 4.79 -3.68 -17.79
CA ALA A 347 3.80 -4.74 -17.58
C ALA A 347 4.48 -6.09 -17.27
N ASP A 348 5.49 -6.48 -18.07
CA ASP A 348 6.23 -7.73 -17.89
C ASP A 348 6.93 -7.77 -16.52
N TRP A 349 7.57 -6.65 -16.13
CA TRP A 349 8.26 -6.56 -14.86
C TRP A 349 7.32 -6.75 -13.66
N ARG A 350 6.13 -6.11 -13.72
CA ARG A 350 5.21 -6.08 -12.58
C ARG A 350 4.26 -7.26 -12.50
N GLN A 351 3.82 -7.78 -13.65
CA GLN A 351 2.76 -8.80 -13.66
C GLN A 351 3.19 -10.09 -12.96
N PHE A 352 4.42 -10.54 -13.21
CA PHE A 352 4.93 -11.76 -12.58
C PHE A 352 5.10 -11.61 -11.06
N ASP A 353 5.68 -10.50 -10.61
CA ASP A 353 5.89 -10.20 -9.18
C ASP A 353 4.54 -10.13 -8.44
N THR A 354 3.58 -9.41 -9.01
CA THR A 354 2.23 -9.28 -8.43
C THR A 354 1.47 -10.59 -8.37
N LEU A 355 1.48 -11.39 -9.43
CA LEU A 355 0.81 -12.69 -9.46
C LEU A 355 1.40 -13.65 -8.42
N THR A 356 2.72 -13.65 -8.27
CA THR A 356 3.42 -14.45 -7.27
C THR A 356 3.01 -14.03 -5.85
N LEU A 357 3.06 -12.74 -5.54
CA LEU A 357 2.68 -12.24 -4.22
C LEU A 357 1.18 -12.48 -3.92
N ALA A 358 0.31 -12.21 -4.89
CA ALA A 358 -1.13 -12.46 -4.75
C ALA A 358 -1.42 -13.95 -4.50
N GLY A 359 -0.75 -14.85 -5.21
CA GLY A 359 -0.88 -16.29 -5.01
C GLY A 359 -0.41 -16.73 -3.61
N VAL A 360 0.73 -16.21 -3.16
CA VAL A 360 1.27 -16.53 -1.82
C VAL A 360 0.34 -16.02 -0.72
N THR A 361 -0.12 -14.77 -0.80
CA THR A 361 -1.01 -14.17 0.22
C THR A 361 -2.38 -14.86 0.24
N ASP A 362 -2.96 -15.21 -0.91
CA ASP A 362 -4.21 -15.96 -0.99
C ASP A 362 -4.05 -17.37 -0.40
N PHE A 363 -2.96 -18.07 -0.75
CA PHE A 363 -2.65 -19.37 -0.20
C PHE A 363 -2.49 -19.34 1.33
N LEU A 364 -1.73 -18.37 1.85
CA LEU A 364 -1.55 -18.21 3.30
C LEU A 364 -2.88 -17.90 3.98
N ASN A 365 -3.67 -16.96 3.45
CA ASN A 365 -4.97 -16.66 4.03
C ASN A 365 -5.85 -17.93 4.10
N ARG A 366 -5.98 -18.68 3.03
CA ARG A 366 -6.79 -19.93 3.00
C ARG A 366 -6.22 -21.02 3.91
N LEU A 367 -4.91 -21.14 3.97
CA LEU A 367 -4.23 -22.13 4.82
C LEU A 367 -4.49 -21.85 6.30
N PHE A 368 -4.44 -20.57 6.71
CA PHE A 368 -4.52 -20.19 8.11
C PHE A 368 -5.93 -19.79 8.59
N SER A 369 -6.86 -19.42 7.70
CA SER A 369 -8.24 -19.04 8.06
C SER A 369 -9.18 -20.26 8.12
N ASN A 370 -8.83 -21.27 8.92
CA ASN A 370 -9.68 -22.43 9.19
C ASN A 370 -9.28 -23.09 10.53
N ASP A 371 -10.15 -23.95 11.05
CA ASP A 371 -9.96 -24.60 12.35
C ASP A 371 -9.87 -26.14 12.23
N LEU A 372 -9.37 -26.64 11.11
CA LEU A 372 -9.18 -28.08 10.90
C LEU A 372 -7.95 -28.58 11.68
N PRO A 373 -8.11 -29.47 12.68
CA PRO A 373 -7.00 -29.85 13.57
C PRO A 373 -5.78 -30.44 12.84
N MET A 374 -6.01 -31.19 11.76
CA MET A 374 -4.92 -31.75 10.96
C MET A 374 -4.12 -30.68 10.24
N LEU A 375 -4.80 -29.64 9.66
CA LEU A 375 -4.13 -28.52 9.01
C LEU A 375 -3.39 -27.64 10.03
N ARG A 376 -3.94 -27.47 11.23
CA ARG A 376 -3.30 -26.73 12.31
C ARG A 376 -1.95 -27.36 12.68
N MET A 377 -1.91 -28.67 12.87
CA MET A 377 -0.65 -29.36 13.14
C MET A 377 0.38 -29.23 12.00
N VAL A 378 -0.06 -29.26 10.75
CA VAL A 378 0.81 -29.06 9.58
C VAL A 378 1.34 -27.60 9.55
N ARG A 379 0.50 -26.60 9.86
CA ARG A 379 0.90 -25.19 9.93
C ARG A 379 1.96 -24.97 11.02
N ASP A 380 1.71 -25.48 12.24
CA ASP A 380 2.62 -25.36 13.38
C ASP A 380 3.99 -26.00 13.07
N LEU A 381 3.98 -27.20 12.50
CA LEU A 381 5.21 -27.86 12.06
C LEU A 381 5.90 -27.10 10.92
N GLY A 382 5.13 -26.51 10.01
CA GLY A 382 5.65 -25.66 8.93
C GLY A 382 6.34 -24.39 9.45
N LEU A 383 5.71 -23.68 10.38
CA LEU A 383 6.31 -22.50 11.04
C LEU A 383 7.58 -22.87 11.80
N ALA A 384 7.56 -23.96 12.56
CA ALA A 384 8.73 -24.49 13.26
C ALA A 384 9.86 -24.87 12.29
N ALA A 385 9.53 -25.55 11.19
CA ALA A 385 10.53 -25.94 10.18
C ALA A 385 11.20 -24.72 9.53
N VAL A 386 10.44 -23.67 9.20
CA VAL A 386 10.99 -22.41 8.70
C VAL A 386 11.88 -21.76 9.75
N ASN A 387 11.43 -21.71 11.02
CA ASN A 387 12.18 -21.09 12.11
C ASN A 387 13.52 -21.77 12.38
N HIS A 388 13.59 -23.09 12.21
CA HIS A 388 14.79 -23.91 12.44
C HIS A 388 15.66 -24.11 11.17
N THR A 389 15.28 -23.52 10.02
CA THR A 389 16.04 -23.65 8.76
C THR A 389 16.55 -22.27 8.34
N PRO A 390 17.77 -21.85 8.77
CA PRO A 390 18.24 -20.49 8.56
C PRO A 390 18.19 -19.98 7.10
N PRO A 391 18.56 -20.77 6.06
CA PRO A 391 18.47 -20.29 4.68
C PRO A 391 17.04 -19.99 4.24
N LEU A 392 16.08 -20.84 4.65
CA LEU A 392 14.67 -20.65 4.31
C LEU A 392 14.07 -19.48 5.08
N LYS A 393 14.41 -19.35 6.36
CA LYS A 393 14.02 -18.21 7.20
C LYS A 393 14.51 -16.89 6.56
N LYS A 394 15.79 -16.81 6.21
CA LYS A 394 16.39 -15.64 5.56
C LYS A 394 15.74 -15.28 4.23
N PHE A 395 15.39 -16.30 3.43
CA PHE A 395 14.66 -16.10 2.18
C PHE A 395 13.31 -15.39 2.41
N PHE A 396 12.50 -15.84 3.36
CA PHE A 396 11.23 -15.20 3.69
C PHE A 396 11.41 -13.80 4.27
N MET A 397 12.41 -13.60 5.12
CA MET A 397 12.72 -12.28 5.68
C MET A 397 13.06 -11.25 4.59
N GLN A 398 13.94 -11.60 3.65
CA GLN A 398 14.30 -10.76 2.53
C GLN A 398 13.09 -10.44 1.61
N HIS A 399 12.19 -11.42 1.41
CA HIS A 399 10.93 -11.18 0.69
C HIS A 399 10.02 -10.21 1.43
N ALA A 400 9.88 -10.34 2.75
CA ALA A 400 9.11 -9.42 3.58
C ALA A 400 9.69 -7.98 3.54
N MET A 401 11.01 -7.84 3.51
CA MET A 401 11.71 -6.56 3.35
C MET A 401 11.55 -5.96 1.94
N GLY A 402 11.12 -6.76 0.96
CA GLY A 402 10.99 -6.30 -0.43
C GLY A 402 12.31 -6.14 -1.17
N THR A 403 13.33 -6.88 -0.77
CA THR A 403 14.71 -6.77 -1.30
C THR A 403 15.15 -7.94 -2.17
N VAL A 404 14.20 -8.70 -2.73
CA VAL A 404 14.47 -9.89 -3.56
C VAL A 404 13.88 -9.70 -4.95
N GLY A 405 14.56 -10.27 -5.94
CA GLY A 405 14.17 -10.26 -7.36
C GLY A 405 14.95 -9.26 -8.18
N ASP A 406 14.45 -8.97 -9.38
CA ASP A 406 14.95 -7.90 -10.24
C ASP A 406 14.37 -6.57 -9.72
N LEU A 407 15.20 -5.83 -8.97
CA LEU A 407 14.77 -4.66 -8.24
C LEU A 407 14.93 -3.40 -9.08
N PRO A 408 13.88 -2.56 -9.20
CA PRO A 408 14.03 -1.20 -9.71
C PRO A 408 15.04 -0.38 -8.91
N ARG A 409 15.73 0.56 -9.58
CA ARG A 409 16.78 1.41 -8.99
C ARG A 409 16.38 2.07 -7.68
N LEU A 410 15.17 2.63 -7.61
CA LEU A 410 14.70 3.26 -6.36
C LEU A 410 14.62 2.28 -5.18
N ILE A 411 14.27 1.01 -5.42
CA ILE A 411 14.25 -0.03 -4.37
C ILE A 411 15.67 -0.45 -4.00
N ALA A 412 16.58 -0.46 -4.96
CA ALA A 412 18.00 -0.71 -4.73
C ALA A 412 18.70 0.46 -3.99
N GLY A 413 18.01 1.61 -3.83
CA GLY A 413 18.58 2.83 -3.25
C GLY A 413 19.38 3.65 -4.23
N GLU A 414 19.19 3.42 -5.53
CA GLU A 414 19.83 4.12 -6.62
C GLU A 414 18.90 5.22 -7.19
N PRO A 415 19.45 6.35 -7.68
CA PRO A 415 18.65 7.40 -8.31
C PRO A 415 18.10 6.95 -9.68
N LEU A 416 16.96 7.57 -10.08
CA LEU A 416 16.39 7.42 -11.42
C LEU A 416 17.27 8.07 -12.47
#